data_db40c7a74b2f94a30fad488f7a27866f
#
_entry.id   db40c7a74b2f94a30fad488f7a27866f
#
_cell.length_a   1.000
_cell.length_b   1.000
_cell.length_c   1.000
_cell.angle_alpha   90.00
_cell.angle_beta   90.00
_cell.angle_gamma   90.00
#
_symmetry.space_group_name_H-M   'P 1'
#
loop_
_entity.id
_entity.type
_entity.pdbx_description
1 polymer ?
#
loop_
_entity_poly.entity_id
_entity_poly.type
_entity_poly.pdbx_seq_one_letter_code
_entity_poly.pdbx_strand_id
1 'polypeptide(L)'
;MLPINPYGQTKLFGEWMARACEQPFGIRFCALRYFNVAGCGPVELEDPAILNLIPMLFDRLKKGKAPAIFGDDYPTPDGTCVRDYIHVSDLADAHIAALKYLDRDERKYDAFNVGTGEGTSVRQIVDEVKKVTGLPFTEAVMARRAGDPPHLIGSPKRINEELGWHAKYDVEDIVKSAWDAWQANPEHHIDVATWKQVG
;
A
#
# COMPACT_ATOMS: atom_id res chain seq x y z
N MET A 1 3.06 20.27 8.63
CA MET A 1 2.31 19.25 7.87
C MET A 1 0.85 19.67 7.84
N LEU A 2 0.23 19.77 6.66
CA LEU A 2 -1.17 20.19 6.51
C LEU A 2 -1.93 19.05 5.79
N PRO A 3 -2.73 18.27 6.54
CA PRO A 3 -3.59 17.26 5.91
C PRO A 3 -4.61 17.90 4.98
N ILE A 4 -4.82 17.30 3.80
CA ILE A 4 -5.70 17.83 2.76
C ILE A 4 -7.15 17.32 2.87
N ASN A 5 -7.40 16.38 3.78
CA ASN A 5 -8.73 15.80 3.97
C ASN A 5 -8.95 15.38 5.44
N PRO A 6 -10.20 15.10 5.85
CA PRO A 6 -10.53 14.72 7.23
C PRO A 6 -9.81 13.46 7.72
N TYR A 7 -9.61 12.46 6.85
CA TYR A 7 -8.86 11.25 7.22
C TYR A 7 -7.42 11.58 7.64
N GLY A 8 -6.70 12.37 6.85
CA GLY A 8 -5.35 12.82 7.20
C GLY A 8 -5.33 13.64 8.50
N GLN A 9 -6.39 14.43 8.76
CA GLN A 9 -6.52 15.17 10.02
C GLN A 9 -6.64 14.24 11.23
N THR A 10 -7.44 13.16 11.13
CA THR A 10 -7.56 12.19 12.24
C THR A 10 -6.23 11.48 12.52
N LYS A 11 -5.44 11.16 11.48
CA LYS A 11 -4.11 10.56 11.65
C LYS A 11 -3.13 11.50 12.34
N LEU A 12 -3.09 12.77 11.93
CA LEU A 12 -2.26 13.79 12.57
C LEU A 12 -2.70 14.06 14.03
N PHE A 13 -4.01 14.05 14.29
CA PHE A 13 -4.53 14.16 15.64
C PHE A 13 -4.05 13.01 16.54
N GLY A 14 -4.02 11.78 16.05
CA GLY A 14 -3.46 10.63 16.76
C GLY A 14 -2.00 10.83 17.14
N GLU A 15 -1.18 11.40 16.26
CA GLU A 15 0.21 11.74 16.56
C GLU A 15 0.31 12.83 17.65
N TRP A 16 -0.53 13.86 17.61
CA TRP A 16 -0.56 14.90 18.65
C TRP A 16 -0.99 14.34 20.00
N MET A 17 -1.99 13.48 20.03
CA MET A 17 -2.42 12.80 21.26
C MET A 17 -1.30 11.94 21.85
N ALA A 18 -0.62 11.15 21.04
CA ALA A 18 0.50 10.33 21.49
C ALA A 18 1.64 11.19 22.07
N ARG A 19 1.96 12.29 21.39
CA ARG A 19 2.95 13.26 21.88
C ARG A 19 2.53 13.92 23.20
N ALA A 20 1.26 14.23 23.35
CA ALA A 20 0.74 14.80 24.61
C ALA A 20 0.82 13.82 25.79
N CYS A 21 0.83 12.51 25.53
CA CYS A 21 0.99 11.46 26.53
C CYS A 21 2.45 11.22 26.96
N GLU A 22 3.42 11.75 26.24
CA GLU A 22 4.85 11.55 26.53
C GLU A 22 5.21 12.04 27.94
N GLN A 23 4.96 13.32 28.21
CA GLN A 23 5.40 13.96 29.46
C GLN A 23 4.62 13.48 30.70
N PRO A 24 3.27 13.41 30.70
CA PRO A 24 2.54 13.00 31.88
C PRO A 24 2.60 11.50 32.20
N PHE A 25 2.81 10.65 31.16
CA PHE A 25 2.72 9.20 31.34
C PHE A 25 4.03 8.46 31.02
N GLY A 26 5.07 9.16 30.56
CA GLY A 26 6.34 8.56 30.18
C GLY A 26 6.25 7.63 28.96
N ILE A 27 5.24 7.79 28.12
CA ILE A 27 5.04 6.95 26.94
C ILE A 27 6.06 7.35 25.86
N ARG A 28 6.87 6.41 25.42
CA ARG A 28 7.71 6.57 24.23
C ARG A 28 6.90 6.20 22.99
N PHE A 29 6.95 7.02 21.96
CA PHE A 29 6.11 6.84 20.79
C PHE A 29 6.88 7.06 19.49
N CYS A 30 6.71 6.15 18.53
CA CYS A 30 7.23 6.27 17.19
C CYS A 30 6.07 6.12 16.19
N ALA A 31 5.75 7.19 15.47
CA ALA A 31 4.74 7.16 14.42
C ALA A 31 5.34 6.64 13.13
N LEU A 32 4.79 5.56 12.59
CA LEU A 32 5.10 5.06 11.25
C LEU A 32 4.00 5.52 10.28
N ARG A 33 4.37 6.42 9.38
CA ARG A 33 3.49 6.97 8.34
C ARG A 33 3.71 6.18 7.07
N TYR A 34 2.93 5.13 6.87
CA TYR A 34 3.00 4.29 5.69
C TYR A 34 1.98 4.69 4.63
N PHE A 35 2.24 4.31 3.39
CA PHE A 35 1.46 4.67 2.21
C PHE A 35 0.55 3.51 1.80
N ASN A 36 0.63 3.04 0.56
CA ASN A 36 -0.23 1.96 0.08
C ASN A 36 0.38 0.59 0.44
N VAL A 37 -0.03 0.02 1.57
CA VAL A 37 0.41 -1.33 1.97
C VAL A 37 -0.26 -2.36 1.08
N ALA A 38 0.53 -3.30 0.56
CA ALA A 38 0.06 -4.35 -0.33
C ALA A 38 0.96 -5.58 -0.25
N GLY A 39 0.61 -6.62 -1.01
CA GLY A 39 1.30 -7.90 -0.92
C GLY A 39 0.80 -8.77 0.24
N CYS A 40 1.34 -9.96 0.33
CA CYS A 40 1.08 -10.90 1.42
C CYS A 40 2.41 -11.46 1.92
N GLY A 41 2.50 -11.74 3.23
CA GLY A 41 3.58 -12.53 3.80
C GLY A 41 3.34 -14.03 3.55
N PRO A 42 3.37 -14.88 4.58
CA PRO A 42 2.90 -16.25 4.44
C PRO A 42 1.44 -16.27 3.96
N VAL A 43 1.13 -17.17 3.02
CA VAL A 43 -0.19 -17.23 2.36
C VAL A 43 -1.36 -17.40 3.34
N GLU A 44 -1.09 -18.01 4.49
CA GLU A 44 -2.07 -18.22 5.57
C GLU A 44 -2.48 -16.90 6.27
N LEU A 45 -1.74 -15.82 6.03
CA LEU A 45 -2.01 -14.48 6.56
C LEU A 45 -2.65 -13.57 5.52
N GLU A 46 -3.29 -14.12 4.50
CA GLU A 46 -4.05 -13.33 3.54
C GLU A 46 -5.05 -12.41 4.25
N ASP A 47 -5.05 -11.13 3.89
CA ASP A 47 -6.12 -10.21 4.30
C ASP A 47 -7.34 -10.41 3.37
N PRO A 48 -8.46 -10.94 3.86
CA PRO A 48 -9.65 -11.18 3.05
C PRO A 48 -10.39 -9.88 2.68
N ALA A 49 -9.95 -8.72 3.17
CA ALA A 49 -10.63 -7.44 2.96
C ALA A 49 -10.37 -6.89 1.55
N ILE A 50 -11.44 -6.73 0.77
CA ILE A 50 -11.39 -6.17 -0.60
C ILE A 50 -11.54 -4.65 -0.54
N LEU A 51 -10.56 -3.97 0.09
CA LEU A 51 -10.60 -2.53 0.33
C LEU A 51 -9.52 -1.76 -0.45
N ASN A 52 -8.46 -2.43 -0.87
CA ASN A 52 -7.31 -1.84 -1.57
C ASN A 52 -7.30 -2.20 -3.06
N LEU A 53 -6.48 -1.49 -3.86
CA LEU A 53 -6.45 -1.63 -5.31
C LEU A 53 -6.25 -3.09 -5.75
N ILE A 54 -5.18 -3.76 -5.31
CA ILE A 54 -4.82 -5.11 -5.79
C ILE A 54 -5.92 -6.14 -5.48
N PRO A 55 -6.44 -6.30 -4.24
CA PRO A 55 -7.57 -7.20 -3.98
C PRO A 55 -8.83 -6.81 -4.78
N MET A 56 -9.08 -5.51 -4.99
CA MET A 56 -10.22 -5.08 -5.83
C MET A 56 -10.07 -5.49 -7.30
N LEU A 57 -8.84 -5.49 -7.84
CA LEU A 57 -8.57 -5.97 -9.19
C LEU A 57 -8.84 -7.48 -9.26
N PHE A 58 -8.33 -8.27 -8.32
CA PHE A 58 -8.53 -9.72 -8.26
C PHE A 58 -10.02 -10.09 -8.09
N ASP A 59 -10.75 -9.39 -7.23
CA ASP A 59 -12.19 -9.62 -7.05
C ASP A 59 -12.97 -9.36 -8.35
N ARG A 60 -12.64 -8.30 -9.08
CA ARG A 60 -13.25 -8.04 -10.37
C ARG A 60 -12.92 -9.14 -11.39
N LEU A 61 -11.65 -9.56 -11.44
CA LEU A 61 -11.21 -10.66 -12.31
C LEU A 61 -11.92 -11.97 -11.95
N LYS A 62 -12.05 -12.30 -10.66
CA LYS A 62 -12.83 -13.47 -10.23
C LYS A 62 -14.26 -13.47 -10.73
N LYS A 63 -14.89 -12.28 -10.77
CA LYS A 63 -16.25 -12.08 -11.29
C LYS A 63 -16.32 -11.99 -12.83
N GLY A 64 -15.20 -12.22 -13.54
CA GLY A 64 -15.09 -12.06 -14.99
C GLY A 64 -15.25 -10.62 -15.47
N LYS A 65 -15.19 -9.63 -14.57
CA LYS A 65 -15.39 -8.21 -14.89
C LYS A 65 -14.06 -7.52 -15.18
N ALA A 66 -14.13 -6.50 -16.06
CA ALA A 66 -12.99 -5.64 -16.35
C ALA A 66 -12.47 -4.95 -15.06
N PRO A 67 -11.18 -5.03 -14.72
CA PRO A 67 -10.55 -4.16 -13.73
C PRO A 67 -10.81 -2.68 -14.06
N ALA A 68 -10.96 -1.83 -13.04
CA ALA A 68 -11.31 -0.42 -13.23
C ALA A 68 -10.15 0.50 -12.85
N ILE A 69 -9.79 1.41 -13.75
CA ILE A 69 -8.89 2.55 -13.51
C ILE A 69 -9.78 3.79 -13.34
N PHE A 70 -9.60 4.52 -12.24
CA PHE A 70 -10.39 5.72 -11.94
C PHE A 70 -9.63 6.99 -12.34
N GLY A 71 -9.91 7.48 -13.54
CA GLY A 71 -9.25 8.62 -14.17
C GLY A 71 -7.97 8.23 -14.91
N ASP A 72 -7.84 8.73 -16.13
CA ASP A 72 -6.68 8.58 -17.01
C ASP A 72 -6.18 9.94 -17.55
N ASP A 73 -6.65 11.02 -16.93
CA ASP A 73 -6.39 12.41 -17.31
C ASP A 73 -5.70 13.22 -16.20
N TYR A 74 -5.11 12.55 -15.18
CA TYR A 74 -4.30 13.23 -14.18
C TYR A 74 -2.99 13.77 -14.78
N PRO A 75 -2.41 14.85 -14.21
CA PRO A 75 -1.12 15.39 -14.65
C PRO A 75 0.05 14.49 -14.24
N THR A 76 0.06 13.27 -14.73
CA THR A 76 1.04 12.21 -14.49
C THR A 76 1.48 11.61 -15.83
N PRO A 77 2.61 10.88 -15.92
CA PRO A 77 3.13 10.41 -17.20
C PRO A 77 2.17 9.55 -18.03
N ASP A 78 1.31 8.74 -17.37
CA ASP A 78 0.33 7.88 -18.04
C ASP A 78 -1.13 8.26 -17.78
N GLY A 79 -1.34 9.41 -17.16
CA GLY A 79 -2.67 9.95 -16.84
C GLY A 79 -3.31 9.33 -15.59
N THR A 80 -2.72 8.32 -14.95
CA THR A 80 -3.29 7.69 -13.75
C THR A 80 -2.60 8.15 -12.48
N CYS A 81 -3.25 7.99 -11.32
CA CYS A 81 -2.66 8.37 -10.03
C CYS A 81 -1.38 7.57 -9.75
N VAL A 82 -0.39 8.25 -9.16
CA VAL A 82 0.88 7.64 -8.71
C VAL A 82 0.88 7.51 -7.19
N ARG A 83 1.26 6.35 -6.70
CA ARG A 83 1.28 5.99 -5.27
C ARG A 83 2.60 5.31 -4.92
N ASP A 84 2.97 5.41 -3.65
CA ASP A 84 4.06 4.63 -3.06
C ASP A 84 3.47 3.33 -2.51
N TYR A 85 3.86 2.19 -3.06
CA TYR A 85 3.44 0.88 -2.60
C TYR A 85 4.54 0.25 -1.76
N ILE A 86 4.17 -0.25 -0.59
CA ILE A 86 5.07 -0.90 0.35
C ILE A 86 4.58 -2.32 0.66
N HIS A 87 5.47 -3.30 0.59
CA HIS A 87 5.13 -4.67 0.93
C HIS A 87 4.81 -4.81 2.42
N VAL A 88 3.78 -5.59 2.75
CA VAL A 88 3.36 -5.78 4.15
C VAL A 88 4.48 -6.33 5.04
N SER A 89 5.35 -7.20 4.51
CA SER A 89 6.51 -7.71 5.25
C SER A 89 7.56 -6.63 5.52
N ASP A 90 7.79 -5.71 4.59
CA ASP A 90 8.67 -4.55 4.82
C ASP A 90 8.09 -3.62 5.91
N LEU A 91 6.77 -3.44 5.90
CA LEU A 91 6.11 -2.67 6.96
C LEU A 91 6.25 -3.36 8.33
N ALA A 92 6.13 -4.69 8.39
CA ALA A 92 6.37 -5.44 9.62
C ALA A 92 7.82 -5.26 10.13
N ASP A 93 8.81 -5.36 9.23
CA ASP A 93 10.21 -5.09 9.55
C ASP A 93 10.42 -3.65 10.04
N ALA A 94 9.70 -2.66 9.46
CA ALA A 94 9.76 -1.27 9.93
C ALA A 94 9.25 -1.11 11.37
N HIS A 95 8.21 -1.85 11.77
CA HIS A 95 7.74 -1.87 13.16
C HIS A 95 8.81 -2.43 14.11
N ILE A 96 9.49 -3.52 13.72
CA ILE A 96 10.59 -4.07 14.52
C ILE A 96 11.76 -3.07 14.63
N ALA A 97 12.09 -2.38 13.54
CA ALA A 97 13.12 -1.34 13.56
C ALA A 97 12.74 -0.16 14.48
N ALA A 98 11.48 0.27 14.45
CA ALA A 98 10.96 1.31 15.32
C ALA A 98 10.97 0.92 16.81
N LEU A 99 10.64 -0.33 17.15
CA LEU A 99 10.76 -0.84 18.51
C LEU A 99 12.21 -0.80 19.00
N LYS A 100 13.16 -1.28 18.18
CA LYS A 100 14.59 -1.23 18.51
C LYS A 100 15.09 0.22 18.63
N TYR A 101 14.57 1.14 17.83
CA TYR A 101 14.90 2.56 17.92
C TYR A 101 14.43 3.16 19.26
N LEU A 102 13.21 2.88 19.69
CA LEU A 102 12.67 3.33 20.96
C LEU A 102 13.46 2.79 22.18
N ASP A 103 14.10 1.62 22.06
CA ASP A 103 14.91 1.06 23.14
C ASP A 103 16.31 1.71 23.26
N ARG A 104 16.82 2.33 22.17
CA ARG A 104 18.18 2.89 22.15
C ARG A 104 18.27 4.33 22.65
N ASP A 105 17.19 5.09 22.57
CA ASP A 105 17.24 6.53 22.71
C ASP A 105 16.35 7.03 23.83
N GLU A 106 16.80 8.09 24.50
CA GLU A 106 16.03 8.85 25.46
C GLU A 106 14.92 9.69 24.79
N ARG A 107 14.95 9.79 23.45
CA ARG A 107 13.88 10.44 22.68
C ARG A 107 12.57 9.68 22.87
N LYS A 108 11.54 10.42 23.23
CA LYS A 108 10.26 9.87 23.63
C LYS A 108 9.22 9.94 22.53
N TYR A 109 9.46 10.75 21.47
CA TYR A 109 8.56 10.92 20.33
C TYR A 109 9.35 11.10 19.03
N ASP A 110 8.99 10.33 18.01
CA ASP A 110 9.46 10.54 16.64
C ASP A 110 8.43 10.10 15.60
N ALA A 111 8.64 10.45 14.32
CA ALA A 111 7.77 10.06 13.21
C ALA A 111 8.59 9.78 11.95
N PHE A 112 8.35 8.63 11.31
CA PHE A 112 9.04 8.20 10.10
C PHE A 112 8.05 7.88 8.98
N ASN A 113 8.37 8.32 7.76
CA ASN A 113 7.67 7.80 6.59
C ASN A 113 8.22 6.40 6.26
N VAL A 114 7.30 5.46 6.01
CA VAL A 114 7.60 4.08 5.62
C VAL A 114 7.05 3.86 4.22
N GLY A 115 7.93 3.88 3.24
CA GLY A 115 7.64 3.71 1.83
C GLY A 115 8.90 3.34 1.08
N THR A 116 8.81 3.14 -0.22
CA THR A 116 9.95 2.88 -1.10
C THR A 116 10.62 4.20 -1.52
N GLY A 117 9.86 5.29 -1.55
CA GLY A 117 10.27 6.55 -2.17
C GLY A 117 10.11 6.55 -3.69
N GLU A 118 9.61 5.45 -4.24
CA GLU A 118 9.34 5.27 -5.66
C GLU A 118 7.85 5.35 -5.92
N GLY A 119 7.48 6.03 -7.00
CA GLY A 119 6.09 6.16 -7.38
C GLY A 119 5.71 5.13 -8.43
N THR A 120 4.65 4.36 -8.18
CA THR A 120 4.06 3.45 -9.16
C THR A 120 2.67 3.92 -9.52
N SER A 121 2.36 4.01 -10.81
CA SER A 121 1.05 4.42 -11.27
C SER A 121 0.02 3.29 -11.15
N VAL A 122 -1.27 3.65 -11.11
CA VAL A 122 -2.34 2.65 -11.11
C VAL A 122 -2.28 1.79 -12.38
N ARG A 123 -1.93 2.35 -13.52
CA ARG A 123 -1.76 1.61 -14.79
C ARG A 123 -0.62 0.59 -14.68
N GLN A 124 0.52 0.99 -14.12
CA GLN A 124 1.64 0.06 -13.89
C GLN A 124 1.25 -1.11 -12.98
N ILE A 125 0.45 -0.89 -11.93
CA ILE A 125 -0.09 -1.98 -11.10
C ILE A 125 -1.01 -2.90 -11.92
N VAL A 126 -1.89 -2.34 -12.76
CA VAL A 126 -2.78 -3.14 -13.63
C VAL A 126 -1.98 -3.98 -14.62
N ASP A 127 -0.93 -3.41 -15.21
CA ASP A 127 -0.04 -4.11 -16.14
C ASP A 127 0.74 -5.23 -15.42
N GLU A 128 1.20 -4.99 -14.20
CA GLU A 128 1.87 -6.02 -13.41
C GLU A 128 0.90 -7.15 -12.99
N VAL A 129 -0.34 -6.81 -12.63
CA VAL A 129 -1.40 -7.82 -12.39
C VAL A 129 -1.63 -8.66 -13.66
N LYS A 130 -1.65 -8.04 -14.84
CA LYS A 130 -1.81 -8.75 -16.11
C LYS A 130 -0.66 -9.73 -16.36
N LYS A 131 0.56 -9.29 -16.10
CA LYS A 131 1.78 -10.10 -16.23
C LYS A 131 1.79 -11.29 -15.25
N VAL A 132 1.54 -11.02 -13.96
CA VAL A 132 1.60 -12.02 -12.89
C VAL A 132 0.49 -13.07 -13.01
N THR A 133 -0.74 -12.64 -13.31
CA THR A 133 -1.89 -13.56 -13.39
C THR A 133 -1.94 -14.33 -14.70
N GLY A 134 -1.35 -13.80 -15.79
CA GLY A 134 -1.47 -14.33 -17.15
C GLY A 134 -2.89 -14.19 -17.74
N LEU A 135 -3.81 -13.47 -17.07
CA LEU A 135 -5.19 -13.31 -17.52
C LEU A 135 -5.30 -12.25 -18.63
N PRO A 136 -5.96 -12.58 -19.77
CA PRO A 136 -6.06 -11.69 -20.92
C PRO A 136 -7.22 -10.69 -20.77
N PHE A 137 -7.17 -9.82 -19.78
CA PHE A 137 -8.20 -8.82 -19.55
C PHE A 137 -7.88 -7.46 -20.18
N THR A 138 -8.93 -6.68 -20.42
CA THR A 138 -8.84 -5.26 -20.75
C THR A 138 -9.48 -4.47 -19.62
N GLU A 139 -8.78 -3.47 -19.12
CA GLU A 139 -9.27 -2.58 -18.06
C GLU A 139 -10.31 -1.60 -18.58
N ALA A 140 -11.22 -1.17 -17.70
CA ALA A 140 -12.19 -0.13 -17.96
C ALA A 140 -11.74 1.19 -17.32
N VAL A 141 -11.76 2.27 -18.08
CA VAL A 141 -11.50 3.61 -17.54
C VAL A 141 -12.81 4.20 -17.03
N MET A 142 -12.79 4.63 -15.78
CA MET A 142 -13.91 5.26 -15.09
C MET A 142 -13.59 6.71 -14.75
N ALA A 143 -14.61 7.50 -14.41
CA ALA A 143 -14.41 8.87 -13.97
C ALA A 143 -13.50 8.95 -12.74
N ARG A 144 -12.75 10.04 -12.59
CA ARG A 144 -11.90 10.29 -11.40
C ARG A 144 -12.69 10.20 -10.11
N ARG A 145 -12.05 9.70 -9.07
CA ARG A 145 -12.57 9.80 -7.70
C ARG A 145 -12.32 11.21 -7.16
N ALA A 146 -13.32 11.79 -6.51
CA ALA A 146 -13.15 13.10 -5.88
C ALA A 146 -12.12 13.06 -4.76
N GLY A 147 -11.18 13.99 -4.76
CA GLY A 147 -10.18 14.15 -3.69
C GLY A 147 -8.93 13.26 -3.82
N ASP A 148 -8.80 12.48 -4.90
CA ASP A 148 -7.58 11.72 -5.15
C ASP A 148 -6.44 12.64 -5.65
N PRO A 149 -5.31 12.73 -4.93
CA PRO A 149 -4.17 13.50 -5.41
C PRO A 149 -3.47 12.77 -6.58
N PRO A 150 -2.96 13.50 -7.59
CA PRO A 150 -2.22 12.90 -8.70
C PRO A 150 -0.99 12.08 -8.25
N HIS A 151 -0.24 12.61 -7.28
CA HIS A 151 0.95 12.00 -6.72
C HIS A 151 0.88 11.93 -5.20
N LEU A 152 1.20 10.77 -4.65
CA LEU A 152 1.37 10.58 -3.21
C LEU A 152 2.51 9.60 -2.97
N ILE A 153 3.72 10.14 -2.76
CA ILE A 153 4.97 9.39 -2.58
C ILE A 153 5.63 9.88 -1.30
N GLY A 154 6.15 8.97 -0.49
CA GLY A 154 6.89 9.29 0.73
C GLY A 154 8.38 9.38 0.49
N SER A 155 9.09 10.13 1.35
CA SER A 155 10.54 10.04 1.41
C SER A 155 10.93 9.13 2.57
N PRO A 156 11.57 7.96 2.32
CA PRO A 156 12.04 7.07 3.38
C PRO A 156 13.41 7.48 3.94
N LYS A 157 13.97 8.62 3.52
CA LYS A 157 15.34 9.02 3.86
C LYS A 157 15.63 8.90 5.36
N ARG A 158 14.75 9.45 6.21
CA ARG A 158 14.99 9.44 7.66
C ARG A 158 14.97 8.04 8.26
N ILE A 159 14.02 7.19 7.89
CA ILE A 159 13.95 5.83 8.42
C ILE A 159 15.17 5.01 7.97
N ASN A 160 15.66 5.23 6.74
CA ASN A 160 16.88 4.59 6.23
C ASN A 160 18.11 5.01 7.04
N GLU A 161 18.27 6.31 7.27
CA GLU A 161 19.45 6.88 7.95
C GLU A 161 19.45 6.61 9.47
N GLU A 162 18.29 6.76 10.13
CA GLU A 162 18.21 6.72 11.59
C GLU A 162 17.91 5.31 12.14
N LEU A 163 17.13 4.50 11.42
CA LEU A 163 16.76 3.14 11.84
C LEU A 163 17.53 2.04 11.09
N GLY A 164 18.22 2.39 9.98
CA GLY A 164 18.89 1.42 9.12
C GLY A 164 17.90 0.48 8.39
N TRP A 165 16.64 0.89 8.29
CA TRP A 165 15.61 0.12 7.61
C TRP A 165 15.52 0.53 6.14
N HIS A 166 15.34 -0.44 5.25
CA HIS A 166 15.13 -0.24 3.81
C HIS A 166 14.05 -1.20 3.32
N ALA A 167 13.20 -0.73 2.40
CA ALA A 167 12.30 -1.60 1.66
C ALA A 167 13.11 -2.61 0.81
N LYS A 168 12.64 -3.85 0.72
CA LYS A 168 13.33 -4.95 0.05
C LYS A 168 12.56 -5.47 -1.16
N TYR A 169 11.23 -5.35 -1.10
CA TYR A 169 10.32 -5.91 -2.10
C TYR A 169 9.90 -4.84 -3.09
N ASP A 170 9.87 -5.20 -4.34
CA ASP A 170 9.39 -4.35 -5.44
C ASP A 170 7.91 -4.59 -5.75
N VAL A 171 7.41 -3.93 -6.81
CA VAL A 171 6.00 -4.04 -7.24
C VAL A 171 5.67 -5.45 -7.77
N GLU A 172 6.62 -6.12 -8.43
CA GLU A 172 6.44 -7.49 -8.89
C GLU A 172 6.24 -8.44 -7.69
N ASP A 173 7.10 -8.32 -6.67
CA ASP A 173 6.99 -9.10 -5.43
C ASP A 173 5.65 -8.85 -4.73
N ILE A 174 5.23 -7.58 -4.65
CA ILE A 174 3.95 -7.19 -4.04
C ILE A 174 2.78 -7.86 -4.76
N VAL A 175 2.70 -7.74 -6.09
CA VAL A 175 1.58 -8.29 -6.86
C VAL A 175 1.62 -9.81 -6.84
N LYS A 176 2.82 -10.40 -6.97
CA LYS A 176 3.00 -11.85 -6.96
C LYS A 176 2.59 -12.47 -5.64
N SER A 177 3.06 -11.95 -4.51
CA SER A 177 2.72 -12.49 -3.20
C SER A 177 1.23 -12.36 -2.90
N ALA A 178 0.60 -11.25 -3.30
CA ALA A 178 -0.84 -11.07 -3.19
C ALA A 178 -1.62 -12.07 -4.06
N TRP A 179 -1.14 -12.35 -5.27
CA TRP A 179 -1.76 -13.32 -6.17
C TRP A 179 -1.62 -14.74 -5.66
N ASP A 180 -0.45 -15.13 -5.19
CA ASP A 180 -0.20 -16.47 -4.63
C ASP A 180 -1.14 -16.73 -3.44
N ALA A 181 -1.30 -15.76 -2.53
CA ALA A 181 -2.22 -15.86 -1.41
C ALA A 181 -3.69 -15.93 -1.88
N TRP A 182 -4.10 -15.07 -2.82
CA TRP A 182 -5.43 -15.09 -3.41
C TRP A 182 -5.78 -16.47 -4.01
N GLN A 183 -4.84 -17.06 -4.75
CA GLN A 183 -5.03 -18.37 -5.38
C GLN A 183 -5.02 -19.52 -4.36
N ALA A 184 -4.33 -19.39 -3.25
CA ALA A 184 -4.32 -20.39 -2.18
C ALA A 184 -5.65 -20.44 -1.40
N ASN A 185 -6.42 -19.35 -1.38
CA ASN A 185 -7.72 -19.31 -0.73
C ASN A 185 -8.81 -19.92 -1.65
N PRO A 186 -9.44 -21.03 -1.27
CA PRO A 186 -10.47 -21.68 -2.11
C PRO A 186 -11.64 -20.77 -2.48
N GLU A 187 -11.98 -19.81 -1.61
CA GLU A 187 -13.07 -18.87 -1.86
C GLU A 187 -12.69 -17.81 -2.90
N HIS A 188 -11.40 -17.53 -3.08
CA HIS A 188 -10.89 -16.51 -3.99
C HIS A 188 -10.35 -17.06 -5.30
N HIS A 189 -10.06 -18.35 -5.35
CA HIS A 189 -9.38 -19.00 -6.47
C HIS A 189 -9.99 -18.67 -7.85
N ILE A 190 -9.14 -18.41 -8.82
CA ILE A 190 -9.50 -18.16 -10.21
C ILE A 190 -8.86 -19.27 -11.08
N ASP A 191 -9.69 -20.00 -11.79
CA ASP A 191 -9.19 -20.95 -12.81
C ASP A 191 -8.72 -20.17 -14.06
N VAL A 192 -7.42 -19.94 -14.13
CA VAL A 192 -6.80 -19.17 -15.22
C VAL A 192 -7.03 -19.80 -16.59
N ALA A 193 -7.11 -21.15 -16.67
CA ALA A 193 -7.27 -21.87 -17.93
C ALA A 193 -8.64 -21.66 -18.58
N THR A 194 -9.67 -21.48 -17.76
CA THR A 194 -11.06 -21.32 -18.24
C THR A 194 -11.59 -19.89 -18.12
N TRP A 195 -10.79 -18.98 -17.56
CA TRP A 195 -11.22 -17.61 -17.31
C TRP A 195 -11.58 -16.86 -18.61
N LYS A 196 -12.70 -16.13 -18.56
CA LYS A 196 -13.16 -15.26 -19.64
C LYS A 196 -13.70 -13.96 -19.07
N GLN A 197 -13.34 -12.87 -19.73
CA GLN A 197 -13.94 -11.57 -19.41
C GLN A 197 -15.38 -11.55 -19.92
N VAL A 198 -16.31 -11.21 -19.05
CA VAL A 198 -17.70 -10.91 -19.40
C VAL A 198 -17.86 -9.41 -19.65
N GLY A 199 -18.59 -9.07 -20.70
CA GLY A 199 -18.81 -7.69 -21.15
C GLY A 199 -19.65 -6.84 -20.18
#